data_4ea89bed4218046d47a5bdfd43a12430
#
_entry.id   4ea89bed4218046d47a5bdfd43a12430
#
_cell.length_a   1.000
_cell.length_b   1.000
_cell.length_c   1.000
_cell.angle_alpha   90.00
_cell.angle_beta   90.00
_cell.angle_gamma   90.00
#
_symmetry.space_group_name_H-M   'P 1'
#
loop_
_entity.id
_entity.type
_entity.pdbx_description
1 polymer ?
#
loop_
_entity_poly.entity_id
_entity_poly.type
_entity_poly.pdbx_seq_one_letter_code
_entity_poly.pdbx_strand_id
1 'polypeptide(L)' 'MPIVQVSLLAGRTEEQKKAMAEEITETVNKHSGAPKEVITVTFSDIERDSWAAGGILYSEKN' A
#
# COMPACT_ATOMS: atom_id res chain seq x y z
N MET A 1 1.54 1.19 18.52
CA MET A 1 1.93 0.36 17.37
C MET A 1 1.38 0.97 16.09
N PRO A 2 2.26 1.64 15.19
CA PRO A 2 1.76 2.22 13.94
C PRO A 2 1.36 1.16 12.92
N ILE A 3 0.25 1.41 12.22
CA ILE A 3 -0.20 0.59 11.10
C ILE A 3 -0.37 1.49 9.90
N VAL A 4 0.26 1.14 8.79
CA VAL A 4 0.12 1.85 7.53
C VAL A 4 -0.59 0.93 6.55
N GLN A 5 -1.72 1.37 6.03
CA GLN A 5 -2.50 0.59 5.07
C GLN A 5 -2.37 1.22 3.70
N VAL A 6 -1.95 0.41 2.73
CA VAL A 6 -1.75 0.87 1.35
C VAL A 6 -2.73 0.12 0.46
N SER A 7 -3.63 0.86 -0.17
CA SER A 7 -4.53 0.28 -1.16
C SER A 7 -4.02 0.68 -2.54
N LEU A 8 -3.94 -0.28 -3.44
CA LEU A 8 -3.45 -0.03 -4.79
C LEU A 8 -4.10 -0.99 -5.78
N LEU A 9 -4.03 -0.64 -7.04
CA LEU A 9 -4.51 -1.53 -8.09
C LEU A 9 -3.66 -2.79 -8.12
N ALA A 10 -4.31 -3.94 -8.28
CA ALA A 10 -3.62 -5.21 -8.40
C ALA A 10 -2.65 -5.18 -9.58
N GLY A 11 -1.57 -5.92 -9.47
CA GLY A 11 -0.56 -5.99 -10.50
C GLY A 11 0.84 -5.61 -10.06
N ARG A 12 0.98 -5.07 -8.84
CA ARG A 12 2.32 -4.81 -8.30
C ARG A 12 2.97 -6.12 -7.91
N THR A 13 4.26 -6.23 -8.18
CA THR A 13 5.01 -7.44 -7.83
C THR A 13 5.31 -7.48 -6.34
N GLU A 14 5.65 -8.67 -5.86
CA GLU A 14 6.08 -8.82 -4.48
C GLU A 14 7.33 -7.98 -4.19
N GLU A 15 8.23 -7.89 -5.16
CA GLU A 15 9.45 -7.07 -5.02
C GLU A 15 9.13 -5.60 -4.87
N GLN A 16 8.16 -5.10 -5.63
CA GLN A 16 7.73 -3.71 -5.51
C GLN A 16 7.12 -3.45 -4.14
N LYS A 17 6.28 -4.35 -3.65
CA LYS A 17 5.68 -4.22 -2.33
C LYS A 17 6.73 -4.29 -1.23
N LYS A 18 7.72 -5.16 -1.39
CA LYS A 18 8.81 -5.26 -0.42
C LYS A 18 9.57 -3.95 -0.31
N ALA A 19 9.90 -3.34 -1.44
CA ALA A 19 10.62 -2.07 -1.45
C ALA A 19 9.78 -0.97 -0.77
N MET A 20 8.48 -0.91 -1.10
CA MET A 20 7.58 0.05 -0.46
C MET A 20 7.50 -0.17 1.05
N ALA A 21 7.39 -1.42 1.48
CA ALA A 21 7.31 -1.73 2.91
C ALA A 21 8.57 -1.28 3.65
N GLU A 22 9.73 -1.49 3.06
CA GLU A 22 11.00 -1.09 3.67
C GLU A 22 11.09 0.42 3.81
N GLU A 23 10.76 1.16 2.76
CA GLU A 23 10.87 2.62 2.79
C GLU A 23 9.80 3.27 3.66
N ILE A 24 8.58 2.76 3.64
CA ILE A 24 7.51 3.25 4.51
C ILE A 24 7.89 3.03 5.97
N THR A 25 8.40 1.85 6.28
CA THR A 25 8.83 1.51 7.64
C THR A 25 9.93 2.46 8.11
N GLU A 26 10.90 2.75 7.25
CA GLU A 26 11.97 3.68 7.59
C GLU A 26 11.45 5.07 7.89
N THR A 27 10.52 5.55 7.06
CA THR A 27 9.94 6.87 7.24
C THR A 27 9.17 6.96 8.56
N VAL A 28 8.36 5.95 8.84
CA VAL A 28 7.58 5.94 10.09
C VAL A 28 8.50 5.84 11.30
N ASN A 29 9.52 5.00 11.23
CA ASN A 29 10.51 4.87 12.29
C ASN A 29 11.18 6.24 12.55
N LYS A 30 11.61 6.89 11.49
CA LYS A 30 12.36 8.15 11.59
C LYS A 30 11.53 9.27 12.24
N HIS A 31 10.28 9.37 11.86
CA HIS A 31 9.44 10.50 12.29
C HIS A 31 8.59 10.24 13.52
N SER A 32 8.20 8.98 13.78
CA SER A 32 7.39 8.65 14.95
C SER A 32 8.21 8.18 16.13
N GLY A 33 9.44 7.72 15.88
CA GLY A 33 10.27 7.13 16.93
C GLY A 33 9.90 5.69 17.26
N ALA A 34 8.89 5.11 16.62
CA ALA A 34 8.51 3.71 16.86
C ALA A 34 9.61 2.79 16.33
N PRO A 35 9.96 1.72 17.08
CA PRO A 35 10.92 0.73 16.55
C PRO A 35 10.36 0.04 15.33
N LYS A 36 11.23 -0.31 14.39
CA LYS A 36 10.79 -0.93 13.13
C LYS A 36 9.98 -2.21 13.35
N GLU A 37 10.31 -2.98 14.38
CA GLU A 37 9.67 -4.26 14.67
C GLU A 37 8.19 -4.14 14.99
N VAL A 38 7.73 -2.96 15.41
CA VAL A 38 6.32 -2.77 15.75
C VAL A 38 5.56 -1.97 14.69
N ILE A 39 6.22 -1.63 13.60
CA ILE A 39 5.58 -0.91 12.50
C ILE A 39 5.03 -1.94 11.51
N THR A 40 3.71 -1.92 11.31
CA THR A 40 3.05 -2.84 10.38
C THR A 40 2.63 -2.08 9.14
N VAL A 41 2.93 -2.66 7.97
CA VAL A 41 2.48 -2.12 6.69
C VAL A 41 1.67 -3.20 6.00
N THR A 42 0.43 -2.88 5.63
CA THR A 42 -0.43 -3.83 4.94
C THR A 42 -0.74 -3.31 3.53
N PHE A 43 -0.92 -4.23 2.61
CA PHE A 43 -1.26 -3.90 1.23
C PHE A 43 -2.56 -4.58 0.85
N SER A 44 -3.45 -3.83 0.23
CA SER A 44 -4.68 -4.37 -0.34
C SER A 44 -4.61 -4.24 -1.84
N ASP A 45 -4.59 -5.38 -2.52
CA ASP A 45 -4.62 -5.41 -3.98
C ASP A 45 -6.07 -5.32 -4.43
N ILE A 46 -6.42 -4.25 -5.12
CA ILE A 46 -7.79 -4.02 -5.55
C ILE A 46 -7.87 -4.27 -7.05
N GLU A 47 -8.78 -5.18 -7.42
CA GLU A 47 -8.97 -5.50 -8.82
C GLU A 47 -9.57 -4.33 -9.59
N ARG A 48 -9.35 -4.30 -10.89
CA ARG A 48 -9.84 -3.20 -11.75
C ARG A 48 -11.35 -3.05 -11.70
N ASP A 49 -12.07 -4.14 -11.50
CA ASP A 49 -13.54 -4.11 -11.42
C ASP A 49 -14.05 -3.73 -10.03
N SER A 50 -13.14 -3.45 -9.11
CA SER A 50 -13.47 -2.99 -7.76
C SER A 50 -12.93 -1.60 -7.47
N TRP A 51 -12.48 -0.90 -8.49
CA TRP A 51 -11.89 0.44 -8.37
C TRP A 51 -12.64 1.39 -9.27
N ALA A 52 -13.35 2.35 -8.68
CA ALA A 52 -14.11 3.34 -9.45
C ALA A 52 -13.66 4.75 -9.08
N ALA A 53 -13.61 5.61 -10.07
CA ALA A 53 -13.37 7.03 -9.88
C ALA A 53 -14.37 7.78 -10.74
N GLY A 54 -15.06 8.77 -10.14
CA GLY A 54 -16.12 9.48 -10.82
C GLY A 54 -17.27 8.60 -11.23
N GLY A 55 -17.47 7.48 -10.52
CA GLY A 55 -18.53 6.53 -10.82
C GLY A 55 -18.21 5.55 -11.95
N ILE A 56 -16.98 5.58 -12.47
CA ILE A 56 -16.60 4.72 -13.60
C ILE A 56 -15.56 3.71 -13.11
N LEU A 57 -15.83 2.43 -13.33
CA LEU A 57 -14.91 1.36 -12.96
C LEU A 57 -13.66 1.40 -13.83
N TYR A 58 -12.53 1.16 -13.22
CA TYR A 58 -11.26 1.17 -13.95
C TYR A 58 -11.22 0.10 -15.03
N SER A 59 -11.94 -1.03 -14.81
CA SER A 59 -12.05 -2.10 -15.81
C SER A 59 -12.77 -1.64 -17.09
N GLU A 60 -13.54 -0.57 -17.02
CA GLU A 60 -14.24 -0.04 -18.19
C GLU A 60 -13.41 0.96 -18.99
N LYS A 61 -12.24 1.32 -18.48
CA LYS A 61 -11.35 2.26 -19.17
C LYS A 61 -10.41 1.51 -20.11
N ASN A 62 -10.14 2.13 -21.24
CA ASN A 62 -9.21 1.56 -22.21
C ASN A 62 -7.78 1.96 -21.92
#